data_1d421adb55faa345619a4742fd8d3c99
#
_entry.id   1d421adb55faa345619a4742fd8d3c99
#
_cell.length_a   1.000
_cell.length_b   1.000
_cell.length_c   1.000
_cell.angle_alpha   90.00
_cell.angle_beta   90.00
_cell.angle_gamma   90.00
#
_symmetry.space_group_name_H-M   'P 1'
#
loop_
_entity.id
_entity.type
_entity.pdbx_description
1 polymer ?
#
loop_
_entity_poly.entity_id
_entity_poly.type
_entity_poly.pdbx_seq_one_letter_code
_entity_poly.pdbx_strand_id
1 'polypeptide(L)'
;MNDQDKRRHPRLKHRANIRIILPTVSVPFVGVMRDFSNSGLFIHCTAEHIPHLGALVEVQTTEIEDAPVRTTKVVRIEAGVGFAVEFI
;
A
#
# COMPACT_ATOMS: atom_id res chain seq x y z
N MET A 1 17.76 25.76 2.56
CA MET A 1 17.81 25.07 2.30
C MET A 1 17.44 24.18 2.69
N ASN A 2 17.27 23.71 2.51
CA ASN A 2 16.97 22.91 2.96
C ASN A 2 17.50 21.71 2.84
N ASP A 3 17.69 21.04 3.62
CA ASP A 3 18.24 19.97 3.55
C ASP A 3 17.60 18.99 2.89
N GLN A 4 16.44 18.96 2.79
CA GLN A 4 15.81 18.05 2.13
C GLN A 4 16.20 17.99 0.82
N ASP A 5 16.60 18.94 0.30
CA ASP A 5 17.03 18.91 -1.00
C ASP A 5 18.10 18.01 -1.17
N LYS A 6 18.85 17.71 -0.21
CA LYS A 6 19.90 16.87 -0.38
C LYS A 6 19.44 15.50 -0.48
N ARG A 7 18.28 15.15 -0.17
CA ARG A 7 17.89 13.86 -0.22
C ARG A 7 17.60 13.49 -1.54
N ARG A 8 18.33 12.80 -2.21
CA ARG A 8 18.09 12.47 -3.49
C ARG A 8 17.21 11.35 -3.59
N HIS A 9 16.90 10.60 -2.69
CA HIS A 9 15.98 9.61 -2.81
C HIS A 9 14.89 9.83 -1.99
N PRO A 10 13.98 10.39 -2.35
CA PRO A 10 12.96 10.79 -1.57
C PRO A 10 12.16 9.64 -1.20
N ARG A 11 12.18 9.22 -0.09
CA ARG A 11 11.36 8.36 0.33
C ARG A 11 10.14 9.11 0.48
N LEU A 12 9.10 8.91 -0.12
CA LEU A 12 7.96 9.63 0.01
C LEU A 12 7.39 9.45 1.34
N LYS A 13 7.59 10.38 2.14
CA LYS A 13 7.05 10.32 3.36
C LYS A 13 5.65 10.67 3.44
N HIS A 14 5.01 11.21 2.49
CA HIS A 14 3.65 11.61 2.67
C HIS A 14 2.78 10.40 2.57
N ARG A 15 1.66 10.39 3.20
CA ARG A 15 0.77 9.31 3.16
C ARG A 15 -0.24 9.53 2.09
N ALA A 16 -0.67 8.54 1.45
CA ALA A 16 -1.65 8.62 0.39
C ALA A 16 -2.66 7.51 0.55
N ASN A 17 -3.89 7.78 0.21
CA ASN A 17 -4.91 6.75 0.29
C ASN A 17 -4.76 5.79 -0.85
N ILE A 18 -5.05 4.54 -0.62
CA ILE A 18 -4.96 3.54 -1.65
C ILE A 18 -6.15 2.60 -1.51
N ARG A 19 -6.76 2.27 -2.62
CA ARG A 19 -7.91 1.36 -2.62
C ARG A 19 -7.40 -0.06 -2.67
N ILE A 20 -7.93 -0.91 -1.82
CA ILE A 20 -7.50 -2.29 -1.73
C ILE A 20 -8.65 -3.19 -2.09
N ILE A 21 -8.42 -4.11 -3.01
CA ILE A 21 -9.41 -5.03 -3.47
C ILE A 21 -8.96 -6.43 -3.15
N LEU A 22 -9.70 -7.09 -2.31
CA LEU A 22 -9.37 -8.45 -1.92
C LEU A 22 -10.30 -9.41 -2.63
N PRO A 23 -9.79 -10.52 -3.12
CA PRO A 23 -10.62 -11.45 -3.85
C PRO A 23 -11.74 -12.03 -3.02
N THR A 24 -11.55 -12.09 -1.73
CA THR A 24 -12.56 -12.72 -0.89
C THR A 24 -13.54 -11.73 -0.29
N VAL A 25 -13.37 -10.44 -0.57
CA VAL A 25 -14.24 -9.45 0.00
C VAL A 25 -14.86 -8.67 -1.15
N SER A 26 -16.17 -8.59 -1.18
CA SER A 26 -16.80 -7.95 -2.31
C SER A 26 -16.71 -6.44 -2.28
N VAL A 27 -16.41 -5.84 -1.16
CA VAL A 27 -16.37 -4.40 -1.08
C VAL A 27 -14.93 -3.96 -0.86
N PRO A 28 -14.38 -3.14 -1.73
CA PRO A 28 -13.02 -2.66 -1.54
C PRO A 28 -12.95 -1.74 -0.32
N PHE A 29 -11.79 -1.62 0.26
CA PHE A 29 -11.62 -0.69 1.35
C PHE A 29 -10.41 0.20 1.06
N VAL A 30 -10.29 1.28 1.81
CA VAL A 30 -9.23 2.23 1.59
C VAL A 30 -8.27 2.17 2.77
N GLY A 31 -7.00 2.01 2.46
CA GLY A 31 -5.97 2.08 3.48
C GLY A 31 -5.09 3.27 3.22
N VAL A 32 -4.05 3.43 4.01
CA VAL A 32 -3.10 4.50 3.85
C VAL A 32 -1.76 3.91 3.46
N MET A 33 -1.28 4.27 2.28
CA MET A 33 -0.04 3.79 1.77
C MET A 33 1.12 4.53 2.36
N ARG A 34 2.19 3.85 2.69
CA ARG A 34 3.37 4.46 3.20
C ARG A 34 4.56 3.70 2.68
N ASP A 35 5.74 4.23 2.76
CA ASP A 35 6.98 3.55 2.40
C ASP A 35 6.94 2.91 1.03
N PHE A 36 6.46 3.67 0.08
CA PHE A 36 6.36 3.20 -1.29
C PHE A 36 7.72 3.05 -1.92
N SER A 37 7.94 2.00 -2.64
CA SER A 37 9.19 1.81 -3.37
C SER A 37 8.87 1.14 -4.69
N ASN A 38 9.88 0.87 -5.50
CA ASN A 38 9.65 0.22 -6.76
C ASN A 38 9.15 -1.18 -6.62
N SER A 39 9.45 -1.84 -5.55
CA SER A 39 9.07 -3.23 -5.42
C SER A 39 7.78 -3.42 -4.63
N GLY A 40 7.36 -2.45 -3.87
CA GLY A 40 6.17 -2.64 -3.07
C GLY A 40 5.87 -1.47 -2.18
N LEU A 41 4.97 -1.66 -1.25
CA LEU A 41 4.58 -0.61 -0.33
C LEU A 41 4.00 -1.20 0.95
N PHE A 42 3.89 -0.37 1.96
CA PHE A 42 3.26 -0.77 3.21
C PHE A 42 1.91 -0.08 3.30
N ILE A 43 0.89 -0.80 3.73
CA ILE A 43 -0.46 -0.28 3.83
C ILE A 43 -0.92 -0.33 5.26
N HIS A 44 -1.30 0.83 5.82
CA HIS A 44 -1.88 0.89 7.13
C HIS A 44 -3.38 0.70 7.00
N CYS A 45 -3.95 -0.13 7.82
CA CYS A 45 -5.39 -0.31 7.83
C CYS A 45 -5.79 -0.89 9.18
N THR A 46 -7.07 -1.05 9.40
CA THR A 46 -7.54 -1.60 10.67
C THR A 46 -7.27 -3.09 10.68
N ALA A 47 -7.13 -3.63 11.86
CA ALA A 47 -6.76 -5.03 12.01
C ALA A 47 -7.69 -5.98 11.28
N GLU A 48 -8.96 -5.67 11.25
CA GLU A 48 -9.87 -6.55 10.60
C GLU A 48 -9.73 -6.59 9.10
N HIS A 49 -9.03 -5.65 8.52
CA HIS A 49 -8.85 -5.64 7.07
C HIS A 49 -7.50 -6.21 6.65
N ILE A 50 -6.69 -6.65 7.57
CA ILE A 50 -5.38 -7.18 7.21
C ILE A 50 -5.55 -8.59 6.62
N PRO A 51 -5.11 -8.80 5.40
CA PRO A 51 -5.25 -10.13 4.79
C PRO A 51 -4.19 -11.08 5.34
N HIS A 52 -4.25 -12.33 4.96
CA HIS A 52 -3.25 -13.25 5.46
C HIS A 52 -2.00 -13.20 4.61
N LEU A 53 -0.92 -13.68 5.14
CA LEU A 53 0.36 -13.68 4.49
C LEU A 53 0.25 -14.49 3.20
N GLY A 54 0.79 -14.00 2.14
CA GLY A 54 0.75 -14.68 0.86
C GLY A 54 -0.49 -14.38 0.03
N ALA A 55 -1.43 -13.63 0.56
CA ALA A 55 -2.64 -13.34 -0.18
C ALA A 55 -2.35 -12.43 -1.35
N LEU A 56 -3.09 -12.60 -2.42
CA LEU A 56 -2.98 -11.70 -3.55
C LEU A 56 -3.95 -10.56 -3.33
N VAL A 57 -3.48 -9.35 -3.53
CA VAL A 57 -4.25 -8.17 -3.26
C VAL A 57 -4.09 -7.20 -4.40
N GLU A 58 -5.18 -6.64 -4.88
CA GLU A 58 -5.07 -5.63 -5.92
C GLU A 58 -5.12 -4.27 -5.27
N VAL A 59 -4.32 -3.34 -5.75
CA VAL A 59 -4.27 -2.01 -5.19
C VAL A 59 -4.40 -0.98 -6.29
N GLN A 60 -4.98 0.16 -5.96
CA GLN A 60 -5.15 1.23 -6.93
C GLN A 60 -5.09 2.54 -6.18
N THR A 61 -4.24 3.46 -6.61
CA THR A 61 -4.15 4.73 -5.94
C THR A 61 -5.43 5.51 -6.17
N THR A 62 -5.86 6.28 -5.19
CA THR A 62 -7.02 7.11 -5.33
C THR A 62 -6.64 8.52 -5.73
N GLU A 63 -5.34 8.79 -5.90
CA GLU A 63 -4.90 10.12 -6.21
C GLU A 63 -4.92 10.44 -7.68
N ILE A 64 -5.00 9.47 -8.54
CA ILE A 64 -5.00 9.68 -9.97
C ILE A 64 -6.24 9.03 -10.53
N GLU A 65 -6.97 9.79 -11.34
CA GLU A 65 -8.15 9.27 -11.94
C GLU A 65 -7.78 8.22 -12.92
N ASP A 66 -8.46 7.14 -12.99
CA ASP A 66 -8.15 6.06 -13.93
C ASP A 66 -6.79 5.43 -13.68
N ALA A 67 -6.33 5.44 -12.47
CA ALA A 67 -5.07 4.80 -12.17
C ALA A 67 -5.19 3.30 -12.41
N PRO A 68 -4.13 2.67 -12.84
CA PRO A 68 -4.20 1.23 -13.09
C PRO A 68 -4.25 0.44 -11.79
N VAL A 69 -4.92 -0.68 -11.85
CA VAL A 69 -4.97 -1.58 -10.73
C VAL A 69 -3.72 -2.46 -10.81
N ARG A 70 -3.01 -2.62 -9.71
CA ARG A 70 -1.80 -3.42 -9.68
C ARG A 70 -2.01 -4.63 -8.79
N THR A 71 -1.51 -5.76 -9.20
CA THR A 71 -1.60 -6.98 -8.40
C THR A 71 -0.39 -7.09 -7.50
N THR A 72 -0.61 -7.43 -6.27
CA THR A 72 0.45 -7.53 -5.29
C THR A 72 0.28 -8.77 -4.45
N LYS A 73 1.29 -9.08 -3.66
CA LYS A 73 1.23 -10.22 -2.77
C LYS A 73 1.67 -9.76 -1.39
N VAL A 74 0.96 -10.20 -0.37
CA VAL A 74 1.26 -9.83 1.01
C VAL A 74 2.50 -10.58 1.45
N VAL A 75 3.55 -9.86 1.82
CA VAL A 75 4.81 -10.46 2.20
C VAL A 75 5.15 -10.26 3.66
N ARG A 76 4.45 -9.38 4.36
CA ARG A 76 4.72 -9.18 5.78
C ARG A 76 3.49 -8.59 6.43
N ILE A 77 3.21 -8.98 7.63
CA ILE A 77 2.09 -8.46 8.39
C ILE A 77 2.60 -7.87 9.68
N GLU A 78 2.11 -6.68 10.02
CA GLU A 78 2.38 -6.09 11.32
C GLU A 78 1.04 -6.02 12.02
N ALA A 79 0.86 -6.89 12.98
CA ALA A 79 -0.43 -7.04 13.64
C ALA A 79 -0.94 -5.73 14.20
N GLY A 80 -2.18 -5.41 13.91
CA GLY A 80 -2.80 -4.20 14.42
C GLY A 80 -2.37 -2.93 13.70
N VAL A 81 -1.46 -3.02 12.76
CA VAL A 81 -0.93 -1.85 12.07
C VAL A 81 -1.23 -1.91 10.59
N GLY A 82 -0.86 -2.98 9.93
CA GLY A 82 -1.06 -3.07 8.49
C GLY A 82 -0.25 -4.20 7.89
N PHE A 83 0.04 -4.09 6.61
CA PHE A 83 0.73 -5.16 5.92
C PHE A 83 1.55 -4.61 4.76
N ALA A 84 2.61 -5.31 4.43
CA ALA A 84 3.46 -4.93 3.32
C ALA A 84 3.18 -5.83 2.14
N VAL A 85 3.20 -5.27 0.95
CA VAL A 85 2.95 -6.03 -0.27
C VAL A 85 4.05 -5.78 -1.26
N GLU A 86 4.28 -6.74 -2.13
CA GLU A 86 5.20 -6.59 -3.23
C GLU A 86 4.44 -6.68 -4.53
N PHE A 87 4.81 -5.86 -5.50
CA PHE A 87 4.15 -5.89 -6.80
C PHE A 87 4.56 -7.17 -7.52
N ILE A 88 3.64 -7.75 -8.21
CA ILE A 88 3.91 -8.96 -8.95
C ILE A 88 4.17 -8.65 -10.39
#